data_4d9327aafbe9c932d2c76725710be2f0
#
_entry.id   4d9327aafbe9c932d2c76725710be2f0
#
_cell.length_a   1.000
_cell.length_b   1.000
_cell.length_c   1.000
_cell.angle_alpha   90.00
_cell.angle_beta   90.00
_cell.angle_gamma   90.00
#
_symmetry.space_group_name_H-M   'P 1'
#
loop_
_entity.id
_entity.type
_entity.pdbx_description
1 polymer ?
#
loop_
_entity_poly.entity_id
_entity_poly.type
_entity_poly.pdbx_seq_one_letter_code
_entity_poly.pdbx_strand_id
1 'polypeptide(L)'
;YRLRWFDRWLKGIDNGVDGDKPVRLFTMGGGTSRKDRNGKLDHGGSWHDIDDWPLPGTQYTPYHVHADGSLGVTQPEPSQPTCYTYDPRDPVPTMGGGVSAANDIMPPGGFDQRGDTRFYGCHDTLPVAARSDVLVFQTTELQEPVEVTGPITVRLWAASSAIDTDFTAKLIDVHPANADYPDGFSQNISDSIIRARYRNSRDTPQMLTPGQITQFDIVLYPTSNLFGVGHRIRLDISSSNFPRFDINPNTGGALGQDRRVQLAEQAVHHDPEHPTHVVLPIIPTDRQ
;
A
#
# COMPACT_ATOMS: atom_id res chain seq x y z
N TYR A 1 25.86 11.24 -5.38
CA TYR A 1 24.87 12.04 -6.11
C TYR A 1 24.69 13.43 -5.50
N ARG A 2 24.29 13.53 -4.22
CA ARG A 2 24.04 14.83 -3.53
C ARG A 2 25.21 15.79 -3.62
N LEU A 3 26.46 15.31 -3.40
CA LEU A 3 27.65 16.17 -3.45
C LEU A 3 27.81 16.80 -4.84
N ARG A 4 27.71 15.99 -5.91
CA ARG A 4 27.80 16.46 -7.32
C ARG A 4 26.72 17.53 -7.61
N TRP A 5 25.48 17.34 -7.12
CA TRP A 5 24.38 18.29 -7.23
C TRP A 5 24.70 19.63 -6.55
N PHE A 6 25.07 19.58 -5.26
CA PHE A 6 25.37 20.79 -4.50
C PHE A 6 26.66 21.48 -4.94
N ASP A 7 27.67 20.76 -5.42
CA ASP A 7 28.87 21.37 -5.99
C ASP A 7 28.55 22.21 -7.24
N ARG A 8 27.61 21.75 -8.08
CA ARG A 8 27.13 22.52 -9.23
C ARG A 8 26.36 23.78 -8.79
N TRP A 9 25.32 23.60 -8.00
CA TRP A 9 24.34 24.66 -7.75
C TRP A 9 24.74 25.63 -6.64
N LEU A 10 25.57 25.25 -5.69
CA LEU A 10 26.02 26.11 -4.60
C LEU A 10 27.43 26.63 -4.80
N LYS A 11 28.31 25.92 -5.50
CA LYS A 11 29.71 26.31 -5.72
C LYS A 11 30.03 26.70 -7.15
N GLY A 12 29.11 26.53 -8.08
CA GLY A 12 29.30 26.85 -9.48
C GLY A 12 30.29 25.91 -10.24
N ILE A 13 30.59 24.73 -9.65
CA ILE A 13 31.53 23.79 -10.25
C ILE A 13 30.86 23.15 -11.48
N ASP A 14 31.49 23.27 -12.65
CA ASP A 14 31.05 22.58 -13.85
C ASP A 14 31.43 21.10 -13.77
N ASN A 15 30.43 20.26 -13.48
CA ASN A 15 30.59 18.82 -13.28
C ASN A 15 29.61 17.98 -14.14
N GLY A 16 29.00 18.62 -15.14
CA GLY A 16 28.11 17.98 -16.10
C GLY A 16 26.74 17.54 -15.60
N VAL A 17 26.34 17.97 -14.38
CA VAL A 17 25.00 17.59 -13.83
C VAL A 17 23.86 18.20 -14.65
N ASP A 18 24.09 19.30 -15.34
CA ASP A 18 23.10 19.99 -16.19
C ASP A 18 22.69 19.14 -17.40
N GLY A 19 23.53 18.18 -17.78
CA GLY A 19 23.26 17.24 -18.88
C GLY A 19 22.60 15.94 -18.42
N ASP A 20 22.41 15.75 -17.12
CA ASP A 20 21.70 14.58 -16.63
C ASP A 20 20.21 14.66 -16.99
N LYS A 21 19.57 13.51 -17.24
CA LYS A 21 18.11 13.48 -17.36
C LYS A 21 17.43 13.97 -16.08
N PRO A 22 16.26 14.65 -16.19
CA PRO A 22 15.63 15.30 -15.05
C PRO A 22 15.17 14.34 -13.94
N VAL A 23 14.94 13.08 -14.29
CA VAL A 23 14.47 12.06 -13.33
C VAL A 23 15.35 10.82 -13.43
N ARG A 24 15.82 10.36 -12.26
CA ARG A 24 16.50 9.08 -12.10
C ARG A 24 15.67 8.20 -11.19
N LEU A 25 15.14 7.12 -11.74
CA LEU A 25 14.19 6.22 -11.13
C LEU A 25 14.80 4.83 -10.90
N PHE A 26 14.55 4.24 -9.75
CA PHE A 26 14.82 2.83 -9.50
C PHE A 26 13.52 2.04 -9.56
N THR A 27 13.40 1.18 -10.59
CA THR A 27 12.29 0.23 -10.68
C THR A 27 12.67 -1.04 -9.93
N MET A 28 11.95 -1.35 -8.86
CA MET A 28 12.06 -2.60 -8.10
C MET A 28 11.49 -3.76 -8.92
N GLY A 29 11.80 -4.99 -8.56
CA GLY A 29 11.28 -6.19 -9.21
C GLY A 29 12.24 -6.80 -10.24
N GLY A 30 11.83 -7.93 -10.83
CA GLY A 30 12.65 -8.67 -11.79
C GLY A 30 13.80 -9.48 -11.17
N GLY A 31 13.85 -9.61 -9.85
CA GLY A 31 14.79 -10.49 -9.14
C GLY A 31 14.35 -11.95 -9.15
N THR A 32 15.09 -12.77 -8.43
CA THR A 32 14.87 -14.24 -8.40
C THR A 32 13.78 -14.66 -7.43
N SER A 33 13.25 -13.75 -6.59
CA SER A 33 12.33 -14.03 -5.48
C SER A 33 12.89 -15.05 -4.46
N ARG A 34 14.23 -15.26 -4.47
CA ARG A 34 14.95 -16.15 -3.57
C ARG A 34 15.69 -15.34 -2.50
N LYS A 35 16.33 -15.99 -1.54
CA LYS A 35 17.24 -15.31 -0.63
C LYS A 35 18.55 -14.94 -1.32
N ASP A 36 18.96 -13.69 -1.14
CA ASP A 36 20.28 -13.24 -1.53
C ASP A 36 21.37 -13.80 -0.56
N ARG A 37 22.63 -13.44 -0.80
CA ARG A 37 23.77 -13.84 0.07
C ARG A 37 23.65 -13.35 1.52
N ASN A 38 22.78 -12.39 1.80
CA ASN A 38 22.51 -11.84 3.13
C ASN A 38 21.23 -12.43 3.76
N GLY A 39 20.62 -13.42 3.11
CA GLY A 39 19.38 -14.05 3.55
C GLY A 39 18.12 -13.21 3.35
N LYS A 40 18.18 -12.13 2.57
CA LYS A 40 17.07 -11.23 2.26
C LYS A 40 16.46 -11.58 0.92
N LEU A 41 15.21 -11.16 0.72
CA LEU A 41 14.56 -11.29 -0.57
C LEU A 41 15.37 -10.58 -1.66
N ASP A 42 15.78 -11.32 -2.68
CA ASP A 42 16.26 -10.77 -3.94
C ASP A 42 15.05 -10.36 -4.79
N HIS A 43 14.58 -9.13 -4.56
CA HIS A 43 13.50 -8.55 -5.36
C HIS A 43 13.99 -7.96 -6.68
N GLY A 44 15.31 -7.86 -6.90
CA GLY A 44 15.89 -7.25 -8.08
C GLY A 44 15.74 -5.75 -8.12
N GLY A 45 15.83 -5.22 -9.32
CA GLY A 45 15.62 -3.82 -9.67
C GLY A 45 16.73 -3.22 -10.53
N SER A 46 16.38 -2.15 -11.22
CA SER A 46 17.30 -1.42 -12.13
C SER A 46 17.07 0.08 -12.09
N TRP A 47 18.15 0.84 -12.39
CA TRP A 47 18.09 2.29 -12.51
C TRP A 47 17.77 2.70 -13.95
N HIS A 48 16.85 3.67 -14.08
CA HIS A 48 16.46 4.27 -15.35
C HIS A 48 16.60 5.78 -15.28
N ASP A 49 17.19 6.39 -16.30
CA ASP A 49 17.22 7.84 -16.48
C ASP A 49 16.13 8.22 -17.50
N ILE A 50 15.14 9.00 -17.06
CA ILE A 50 13.90 9.29 -17.79
C ILE A 50 13.67 10.79 -17.93
N ASP A 51 12.91 11.19 -18.94
CA ASP A 51 12.77 12.60 -19.33
C ASP A 51 11.66 13.34 -18.57
N ASP A 52 10.71 12.63 -17.94
CA ASP A 52 9.58 13.27 -17.24
C ASP A 52 8.99 12.35 -16.17
N TRP A 53 8.23 12.96 -15.21
CA TRP A 53 7.49 12.26 -14.17
C TRP A 53 6.10 12.89 -13.97
N PRO A 54 5.00 12.10 -13.92
CA PRO A 54 4.90 10.66 -14.22
C PRO A 54 5.36 10.31 -15.63
N LEU A 55 5.76 9.03 -15.84
CA LEU A 55 6.27 8.58 -17.15
C LEU A 55 5.24 8.86 -18.25
N PRO A 56 5.62 9.53 -19.35
CA PRO A 56 4.73 9.74 -20.49
C PRO A 56 4.18 8.42 -21.03
N GLY A 57 2.87 8.37 -21.31
CA GLY A 57 2.17 7.16 -21.79
C GLY A 57 1.81 6.16 -20.71
N THR A 58 1.98 6.51 -19.42
CA THR A 58 1.43 5.74 -18.31
C THR A 58 -0.09 5.57 -18.48
N GLN A 59 -0.57 4.34 -18.34
CA GLN A 59 -1.99 4.00 -18.38
C GLN A 59 -2.52 3.86 -16.95
N TYR A 60 -3.35 4.79 -16.52
CA TYR A 60 -4.00 4.74 -15.20
C TYR A 60 -5.17 3.77 -15.25
N THR A 61 -4.93 2.53 -14.83
CA THR A 61 -5.85 1.41 -14.95
C THR A 61 -6.52 1.11 -13.62
N PRO A 62 -7.86 1.18 -13.52
CA PRO A 62 -8.58 0.78 -12.32
C PRO A 62 -8.59 -0.75 -12.19
N TYR A 63 -8.19 -1.24 -11.02
CA TYR A 63 -8.35 -2.63 -10.60
C TYR A 63 -9.42 -2.66 -9.52
N HIS A 64 -10.57 -3.23 -9.85
CA HIS A 64 -11.74 -3.33 -8.97
C HIS A 64 -11.63 -4.49 -8.00
N VAL A 65 -12.11 -4.27 -6.78
CA VAL A 65 -12.27 -5.34 -5.80
C VAL A 65 -13.62 -6.03 -5.98
N HIS A 66 -13.68 -7.34 -5.77
CA HIS A 66 -14.87 -8.15 -5.95
C HIS A 66 -15.24 -8.92 -4.68
N ALA A 67 -16.50 -9.35 -4.59
CA ALA A 67 -17.05 -10.04 -3.42
C ALA A 67 -16.33 -11.36 -3.07
N ASP A 68 -15.72 -12.01 -4.05
CA ASP A 68 -14.97 -13.27 -3.89
C ASP A 68 -13.51 -13.06 -3.45
N GLY A 69 -13.09 -11.80 -3.17
CA GLY A 69 -11.71 -11.44 -2.83
C GLY A 69 -10.80 -11.29 -4.04
N SER A 70 -11.31 -11.36 -5.25
CA SER A 70 -10.51 -11.09 -6.44
C SER A 70 -10.30 -9.60 -6.68
N LEU A 71 -9.21 -9.28 -7.38
CA LEU A 71 -8.82 -7.95 -7.84
C LEU A 71 -8.62 -8.01 -9.36
N GLY A 72 -9.28 -7.15 -10.13
CA GLY A 72 -9.19 -7.20 -11.58
C GLY A 72 -9.72 -5.97 -12.29
N VAL A 73 -9.55 -5.92 -13.61
CA VAL A 73 -9.94 -4.76 -14.44
C VAL A 73 -11.42 -4.77 -14.82
N THR A 74 -12.12 -5.87 -14.59
CA THR A 74 -13.56 -5.97 -14.86
C THR A 74 -14.36 -5.18 -13.84
N GLN A 75 -15.50 -4.61 -14.26
CA GLN A 75 -16.43 -3.96 -13.32
C GLN A 75 -17.03 -4.99 -12.36
N PRO A 76 -17.27 -4.63 -11.08
CA PRO A 76 -17.87 -5.53 -10.12
C PRO A 76 -19.33 -5.80 -10.44
N GLU A 77 -19.81 -7.00 -10.11
CA GLU A 77 -21.21 -7.39 -10.16
C GLU A 77 -21.97 -6.93 -8.90
N PRO A 78 -23.30 -6.84 -8.93
CA PRO A 78 -24.10 -6.54 -7.75
C PRO A 78 -23.80 -7.52 -6.61
N SER A 79 -23.42 -6.99 -5.44
CA SER A 79 -23.01 -7.79 -4.29
C SER A 79 -23.28 -7.08 -2.97
N GLN A 80 -23.29 -7.83 -1.87
CA GLN A 80 -23.30 -7.28 -0.54
C GLN A 80 -21.89 -6.78 -0.16
N PRO A 81 -21.77 -5.75 0.69
CA PRO A 81 -20.45 -5.28 1.15
C PRO A 81 -19.73 -6.35 1.95
N THR A 82 -18.40 -6.33 1.91
CA THR A 82 -17.56 -7.11 2.82
C THR A 82 -17.38 -6.33 4.13
N CYS A 83 -17.71 -6.97 5.24
CA CYS A 83 -17.72 -6.33 6.56
C CYS A 83 -16.61 -6.85 7.45
N TYR A 84 -16.11 -5.99 8.34
CA TYR A 84 -15.22 -6.36 9.44
C TYR A 84 -15.40 -5.45 10.65
N THR A 85 -15.01 -5.94 11.82
CA THR A 85 -15.00 -5.14 13.06
C THR A 85 -13.60 -4.61 13.30
N TYR A 86 -13.44 -3.31 13.46
CA TYR A 86 -12.20 -2.68 13.91
C TYR A 86 -12.22 -2.44 15.42
N ASP A 87 -11.24 -3.01 16.12
CA ASP A 87 -10.99 -2.75 17.55
C ASP A 87 -9.72 -1.92 17.72
N PRO A 88 -9.79 -0.67 18.19
CA PRO A 88 -8.61 0.17 18.42
C PRO A 88 -7.63 -0.38 19.47
N ARG A 89 -8.02 -1.37 20.28
CA ARG A 89 -7.16 -2.00 21.28
C ARG A 89 -6.25 -3.09 20.70
N ASP A 90 -6.60 -3.60 19.51
CA ASP A 90 -5.83 -4.59 18.77
C ASP A 90 -5.56 -4.13 17.32
N PRO A 91 -4.80 -3.05 17.13
CA PRO A 91 -4.55 -2.50 15.80
C PRO A 91 -3.73 -3.44 14.91
N VAL A 92 -3.98 -3.38 13.61
CA VAL A 92 -3.15 -4.07 12.62
C VAL A 92 -1.71 -3.58 12.73
N PRO A 93 -0.72 -4.48 12.94
CA PRO A 93 0.66 -4.08 13.10
C PRO A 93 1.31 -3.64 11.78
N THR A 94 2.25 -2.70 11.87
CA THR A 94 3.08 -2.32 10.72
C THR A 94 4.24 -3.29 10.59
N MET A 95 4.31 -4.00 9.45
CA MET A 95 5.43 -4.86 9.08
C MET A 95 6.32 -4.13 8.07
N GLY A 96 7.43 -3.56 8.54
CA GLY A 96 8.36 -2.82 7.69
C GLY A 96 7.87 -1.42 7.27
N GLY A 97 8.26 -1.00 6.09
CA GLY A 97 7.89 0.32 5.52
C GLY A 97 8.65 1.49 6.14
N GLY A 98 7.99 2.66 6.27
CA GLY A 98 8.60 3.91 6.74
C GLY A 98 8.78 4.03 8.26
N VAL A 99 8.60 2.95 9.02
CA VAL A 99 8.81 2.95 10.48
C VAL A 99 10.30 2.82 10.77
N SER A 100 10.85 3.76 11.53
CA SER A 100 12.25 3.70 11.98
C SER A 100 12.37 2.77 13.18
N ALA A 101 13.20 1.73 13.05
CA ALA A 101 13.55 0.82 14.13
C ALA A 101 15.03 0.46 14.07
N ALA A 102 15.52 -0.25 15.11
CA ALA A 102 16.86 -0.75 15.10
C ALA A 102 17.08 -1.78 13.98
N ASN A 103 18.26 -1.79 13.37
CA ASN A 103 18.57 -2.64 12.22
C ASN A 103 18.45 -4.15 12.48
N ASP A 104 18.50 -4.57 13.72
CA ASP A 104 18.29 -5.96 14.15
C ASP A 104 16.81 -6.37 14.15
N ILE A 105 15.89 -5.38 14.22
CA ILE A 105 14.44 -5.58 14.14
C ILE A 105 13.94 -5.30 12.72
N MET A 106 14.31 -4.14 12.15
CA MET A 106 13.92 -3.71 10.80
C MET A 106 15.13 -3.45 9.91
N PRO A 107 15.86 -4.48 9.46
CA PRO A 107 16.95 -4.30 8.52
C PRO A 107 16.42 -3.77 7.18
N PRO A 108 17.21 -2.97 6.43
CA PRO A 108 16.80 -2.52 5.09
C PRO A 108 16.48 -3.69 4.15
N GLY A 109 15.46 -3.54 3.30
CA GLY A 109 15.03 -4.54 2.32
C GLY A 109 13.51 -4.68 2.23
N GLY A 110 13.04 -5.67 1.47
CA GLY A 110 11.63 -6.04 1.43
C GLY A 110 11.17 -6.69 2.73
N PHE A 111 9.96 -6.39 3.16
CA PHE A 111 9.34 -6.97 4.34
C PHE A 111 8.14 -7.82 3.97
N ASP A 112 8.18 -9.09 4.41
CA ASP A 112 7.04 -9.97 4.35
C ASP A 112 5.93 -9.43 5.28
N GLN A 113 4.71 -9.43 4.81
CA GLN A 113 3.54 -9.06 5.61
C GLN A 113 3.10 -10.22 6.50
N ARG A 114 4.04 -10.70 7.30
CA ARG A 114 3.90 -11.77 8.29
C ARG A 114 4.24 -11.23 9.68
N GLY A 115 3.51 -11.64 10.68
CA GLY A 115 3.72 -11.24 12.06
C GLY A 115 5.13 -11.59 12.56
N ASP A 116 5.65 -10.73 13.41
CA ASP A 116 6.90 -10.93 14.14
C ASP A 116 6.72 -10.34 15.54
N THR A 117 6.79 -11.16 16.57
CA THR A 117 6.54 -10.76 17.97
C THR A 117 7.54 -9.73 18.52
N ARG A 118 8.60 -9.42 17.78
CA ARG A 118 9.51 -8.30 18.07
C ARG A 118 8.90 -6.94 17.71
N PHE A 119 7.88 -6.92 16.84
CA PHE A 119 7.21 -5.67 16.46
C PHE A 119 6.10 -5.33 17.46
N TYR A 120 5.93 -4.04 17.68
CA TYR A 120 4.89 -3.55 18.59
C TYR A 120 3.49 -3.92 18.08
N GLY A 121 2.66 -4.45 18.99
CA GLY A 121 1.28 -4.84 18.67
C GLY A 121 1.17 -6.13 17.87
N CYS A 122 2.29 -6.85 17.64
CA CYS A 122 2.26 -8.13 16.97
C CYS A 122 2.36 -9.27 17.99
N HIS A 123 1.34 -10.13 18.00
CA HIS A 123 1.20 -11.18 19.03
C HIS A 123 1.48 -12.59 18.50
N ASP A 124 1.66 -12.76 17.20
CA ASP A 124 1.88 -14.05 16.54
C ASP A 124 2.82 -13.91 15.32
N THR A 125 3.01 -15.01 14.61
CA THR A 125 3.83 -15.09 13.38
C THR A 125 2.99 -15.44 12.14
N LEU A 126 1.68 -15.27 12.20
CA LEU A 126 0.79 -15.52 11.08
C LEU A 126 0.89 -14.40 10.02
N PRO A 127 0.50 -14.65 8.78
CA PRO A 127 0.34 -13.58 7.81
C PRO A 127 -0.63 -12.51 8.34
N VAL A 128 -0.30 -11.23 8.18
CA VAL A 128 -1.20 -10.12 8.54
C VAL A 128 -2.55 -10.25 7.83
N ALA A 129 -2.55 -10.83 6.64
CA ALA A 129 -3.74 -11.18 5.86
C ALA A 129 -4.66 -12.22 6.53
N ALA A 130 -4.21 -12.92 7.57
CA ALA A 130 -5.04 -13.89 8.31
C ALA A 130 -5.92 -13.22 9.38
N ARG A 131 -5.74 -11.92 9.63
CA ARG A 131 -6.57 -11.16 10.58
C ARG A 131 -7.96 -10.94 9.99
N SER A 132 -8.98 -11.04 10.83
CA SER A 132 -10.38 -10.79 10.45
C SER A 132 -10.70 -9.31 10.14
N ASP A 133 -9.81 -8.39 10.55
CA ASP A 133 -9.91 -6.95 10.31
C ASP A 133 -9.01 -6.45 9.15
N VAL A 134 -8.51 -7.37 8.33
CA VAL A 134 -7.77 -7.10 7.10
C VAL A 134 -8.50 -7.76 5.93
N LEU A 135 -9.10 -6.96 5.07
CA LEU A 135 -9.69 -7.44 3.83
C LEU A 135 -8.60 -7.58 2.75
N VAL A 136 -8.58 -8.72 2.11
CA VAL A 136 -7.57 -9.08 1.10
C VAL A 136 -8.23 -9.25 -0.26
N PHE A 137 -7.73 -8.49 -1.24
CA PHE A 137 -8.13 -8.58 -2.64
C PHE A 137 -6.90 -8.80 -3.51
N GLN A 138 -6.89 -9.84 -4.36
CA GLN A 138 -5.71 -10.13 -5.17
C GLN A 138 -6.06 -10.61 -6.57
N THR A 139 -5.15 -10.36 -7.51
CA THR A 139 -5.27 -10.88 -8.87
C THR A 139 -5.07 -12.40 -8.88
N THR A 140 -5.45 -13.04 -9.98
CA THR A 140 -4.88 -14.35 -10.34
C THR A 140 -3.36 -14.20 -10.55
N GLU A 141 -2.63 -15.30 -10.66
CA GLU A 141 -1.21 -15.27 -11.01
C GLU A 141 -1.00 -14.58 -12.35
N LEU A 142 -0.08 -13.61 -12.34
CA LEU A 142 0.26 -12.86 -13.53
C LEU A 142 0.93 -13.77 -14.56
N GLN A 143 0.40 -13.76 -15.78
CA GLN A 143 0.96 -14.54 -16.90
C GLN A 143 2.08 -13.77 -17.62
N GLU A 144 2.09 -12.46 -17.46
CA GLU A 144 3.10 -11.54 -17.98
C GLU A 144 3.51 -10.56 -16.87
N PRO A 145 4.73 -10.03 -16.92
CA PRO A 145 5.15 -9.03 -15.93
C PRO A 145 4.34 -7.74 -16.09
N VAL A 146 4.02 -7.09 -14.98
CA VAL A 146 3.28 -5.82 -14.93
C VAL A 146 4.12 -4.78 -14.21
N GLU A 147 4.53 -3.73 -14.92
CA GLU A 147 5.22 -2.59 -14.30
C GLU A 147 4.20 -1.55 -13.83
N VAL A 148 4.26 -1.23 -12.54
CA VAL A 148 3.47 -0.18 -11.88
C VAL A 148 4.42 0.94 -11.48
N THR A 149 4.41 2.05 -12.25
CA THR A 149 5.33 3.17 -12.02
C THR A 149 4.56 4.50 -12.04
N GLY A 150 4.41 5.12 -10.89
CA GLY A 150 3.72 6.40 -10.75
C GLY A 150 2.92 6.54 -9.45
N PRO A 151 2.06 7.57 -9.37
CA PRO A 151 1.16 7.80 -8.25
C PRO A 151 0.02 6.76 -8.23
N ILE A 152 -0.36 6.32 -7.02
CA ILE A 152 -1.38 5.31 -6.79
C ILE A 152 -2.48 5.90 -5.92
N THR A 153 -3.74 5.66 -6.28
CA THR A 153 -4.88 6.07 -5.47
C THR A 153 -5.87 4.91 -5.33
N VAL A 154 -6.30 4.63 -4.10
CA VAL A 154 -7.41 3.72 -3.83
C VAL A 154 -8.66 4.55 -3.63
N ARG A 155 -9.66 4.34 -4.48
CA ARG A 155 -11.01 4.87 -4.29
C ARG A 155 -11.83 3.85 -3.54
N LEU A 156 -12.05 4.10 -2.27
CA LEU A 156 -12.77 3.23 -1.36
C LEU A 156 -14.18 3.75 -1.14
N TRP A 157 -15.18 2.91 -1.36
CA TRP A 157 -16.55 3.14 -0.94
C TRP A 157 -16.82 2.34 0.33
N ALA A 158 -17.05 3.03 1.44
CA ALA A 158 -17.22 2.37 2.72
C ALA A 158 -18.26 3.07 3.60
N ALA A 159 -18.83 2.29 4.51
CA ALA A 159 -19.65 2.79 5.61
C ALA A 159 -19.04 2.33 6.93
N SER A 160 -19.27 3.11 7.99
CA SER A 160 -18.85 2.79 9.36
C SER A 160 -20.00 2.98 10.33
N SER A 161 -20.06 2.16 11.38
CA SER A 161 -20.97 2.40 12.52
C SER A 161 -20.52 3.56 13.42
N ALA A 162 -19.27 4.02 13.26
CA ALA A 162 -18.70 5.10 14.05
C ALA A 162 -18.83 6.46 13.33
N ILE A 163 -18.79 7.53 14.12
CA ILE A 163 -18.80 8.91 13.60
C ILE A 163 -17.44 9.36 13.07
N ASP A 164 -16.37 8.65 13.42
CA ASP A 164 -15.02 8.81 12.89
C ASP A 164 -14.28 7.48 12.97
N THR A 165 -13.43 7.21 12.00
CA THR A 165 -12.60 6.01 11.90
C THR A 165 -11.46 6.28 10.93
N ASP A 166 -10.57 5.31 10.75
CA ASP A 166 -9.55 5.37 9.71
C ASP A 166 -9.75 4.21 8.72
N PHE A 167 -9.31 4.43 7.48
CA PHE A 167 -9.15 3.37 6.49
C PHE A 167 -7.72 3.39 5.95
N THR A 168 -7.13 2.21 5.86
CA THR A 168 -5.79 2.00 5.30
C THR A 168 -5.85 1.19 4.03
N ALA A 169 -4.87 1.39 3.16
CA ALA A 169 -4.67 0.56 1.98
C ALA A 169 -3.19 0.22 1.86
N LYS A 170 -2.88 -1.04 1.51
CA LYS A 170 -1.53 -1.52 1.21
C LYS A 170 -1.52 -2.20 -0.15
N LEU A 171 -0.59 -1.79 -1.01
CA LEU A 171 -0.27 -2.48 -2.25
C LEU A 171 0.87 -3.46 -1.98
N ILE A 172 0.68 -4.72 -2.32
CA ILE A 172 1.58 -5.81 -1.98
C ILE A 172 1.92 -6.58 -3.24
N ASP A 173 3.20 -6.90 -3.42
CA ASP A 173 3.70 -7.85 -4.41
C ASP A 173 3.78 -9.23 -3.74
N VAL A 174 2.93 -10.15 -4.19
CA VAL A 174 2.91 -11.52 -3.68
C VAL A 174 3.79 -12.39 -4.56
N HIS A 175 4.99 -12.68 -4.08
CA HIS A 175 5.94 -13.58 -4.72
C HIS A 175 5.49 -15.04 -4.55
N PRO A 176 5.64 -15.89 -5.58
CA PRO A 176 5.25 -17.28 -5.50
C PRO A 176 6.11 -18.07 -4.50
N ALA A 177 5.55 -19.17 -3.99
CA ALA A 177 6.24 -20.10 -3.13
C ALA A 177 7.49 -20.68 -3.83
N ASN A 178 8.57 -20.83 -3.07
CA ASN A 178 9.82 -21.41 -3.55
C ASN A 178 10.60 -22.08 -2.40
N ALA A 179 11.76 -22.65 -2.68
CA ALA A 179 12.52 -23.40 -1.67
C ALA A 179 13.01 -22.54 -0.48
N ASP A 180 13.19 -21.21 -0.67
CA ASP A 180 13.61 -20.29 0.40
C ASP A 180 12.42 -19.68 1.15
N TYR A 181 11.27 -19.59 0.48
CA TYR A 181 10.01 -19.07 0.98
C TYR A 181 8.87 -20.05 0.64
N PRO A 182 8.70 -21.12 1.42
CA PRO A 182 7.73 -22.18 1.10
C PRO A 182 6.27 -21.71 1.05
N ASP A 183 5.93 -20.65 1.79
CA ASP A 183 4.61 -20.04 1.81
C ASP A 183 4.50 -18.83 0.87
N GLY A 184 5.52 -18.57 0.04
CA GLY A 184 5.67 -17.33 -0.72
C GLY A 184 6.20 -16.19 0.13
N PHE A 185 6.18 -14.98 -0.44
CA PHE A 185 6.62 -13.75 0.24
C PHE A 185 5.71 -12.60 -0.16
N SER A 186 5.05 -11.97 0.81
CA SER A 186 4.13 -10.85 0.57
C SER A 186 4.83 -9.53 0.83
N GLN A 187 5.47 -8.96 -0.21
CA GLN A 187 6.25 -7.73 -0.09
C GLN A 187 5.34 -6.50 -0.08
N ASN A 188 5.38 -5.70 1.00
CA ASN A 188 4.72 -4.38 1.00
C ASN A 188 5.45 -3.43 0.04
N ILE A 189 4.73 -2.91 -0.96
CA ILE A 189 5.24 -1.97 -1.96
C ILE A 189 4.95 -0.53 -1.56
N SER A 190 3.70 -0.26 -1.18
CA SER A 190 3.27 1.06 -0.75
C SER A 190 2.03 0.95 0.14
N ASP A 191 1.92 1.84 1.11
CA ASP A 191 0.76 1.91 1.99
C ASP A 191 0.43 3.36 2.38
N SER A 192 -0.82 3.59 2.77
CA SER A 192 -1.28 4.88 3.27
C SER A 192 -2.55 4.72 4.11
N ILE A 193 -3.01 5.85 4.65
CA ILE A 193 -4.18 5.95 5.51
C ILE A 193 -4.98 7.20 5.18
N ILE A 194 -6.29 7.15 5.39
CA ILE A 194 -7.16 8.31 5.46
C ILE A 194 -7.95 8.31 6.77
N ARG A 195 -7.94 9.43 7.48
CA ARG A 195 -8.82 9.65 8.62
C ARG A 195 -10.14 10.21 8.14
N ALA A 196 -11.23 9.50 8.42
CA ALA A 196 -12.54 9.76 7.84
C ALA A 196 -13.01 11.21 8.01
N ARG A 197 -12.76 11.82 9.17
CA ARG A 197 -13.11 13.23 9.41
C ARG A 197 -12.38 14.22 8.50
N TYR A 198 -11.23 13.84 7.93
CA TYR A 198 -10.41 14.68 7.04
C TYR A 198 -10.48 14.28 5.56
N ARG A 199 -11.49 13.46 5.18
CA ARG A 199 -11.63 12.98 3.79
C ARG A 199 -11.80 14.08 2.75
N ASN A 200 -12.44 15.19 3.12
CA ASN A 200 -12.73 16.32 2.22
C ASN A 200 -11.80 17.52 2.43
N SER A 201 -11.17 17.64 3.60
CA SER A 201 -10.28 18.75 3.94
C SER A 201 -9.31 18.32 5.04
N ARG A 202 -8.04 18.73 4.91
CA ARG A 202 -7.03 18.46 5.95
C ARG A 202 -7.17 19.36 7.17
N ASP A 203 -7.84 20.49 7.04
CA ASP A 203 -7.93 21.53 8.08
C ASP A 203 -9.30 21.56 8.76
N THR A 204 -10.36 21.15 8.06
CA THR A 204 -11.73 21.22 8.57
C THR A 204 -12.30 19.82 8.72
N PRO A 205 -12.44 19.30 9.96
CA PRO A 205 -12.98 17.97 10.19
C PRO A 205 -14.48 17.93 9.88
N GLN A 206 -14.90 16.85 9.22
CA GLN A 206 -16.31 16.55 8.93
C GLN A 206 -16.59 15.11 9.35
N MET A 207 -17.35 14.93 10.43
CA MET A 207 -17.68 13.60 10.94
C MET A 207 -18.51 12.81 9.95
N LEU A 208 -18.47 11.48 10.08
CA LEU A 208 -19.33 10.58 9.32
C LEU A 208 -20.75 10.59 9.89
N THR A 209 -21.72 10.24 9.05
CA THR A 209 -23.02 9.76 9.49
C THR A 209 -22.94 8.23 9.56
N PRO A 210 -23.14 7.61 10.75
CA PRO A 210 -23.09 6.17 10.89
C PRO A 210 -23.96 5.44 9.88
N GLY A 211 -23.41 4.43 9.22
CA GLY A 211 -24.09 3.61 8.22
C GLY A 211 -24.23 4.25 6.83
N GLN A 212 -23.84 5.52 6.64
CA GLN A 212 -23.87 6.17 5.33
C GLN A 212 -22.68 5.75 4.49
N ILE A 213 -22.93 5.24 3.28
CA ILE A 213 -21.89 4.94 2.30
C ILE A 213 -21.18 6.26 1.89
N THR A 214 -19.88 6.26 1.97
CA THR A 214 -19.05 7.44 1.74
C THR A 214 -17.85 7.04 0.89
N GLN A 215 -17.46 7.91 -0.05
CA GLN A 215 -16.23 7.73 -0.82
C GLN A 215 -15.02 8.27 -0.05
N PHE A 216 -13.92 7.52 -0.10
CA PHE A 216 -12.61 7.90 0.41
C PHE A 216 -11.56 7.73 -0.68
N ASP A 217 -10.74 8.72 -0.90
CA ASP A 217 -9.58 8.62 -1.80
C ASP A 217 -8.32 8.49 -0.93
N ILE A 218 -7.76 7.26 -0.87
CA ILE A 218 -6.54 6.96 -0.13
C ILE A 218 -5.37 7.07 -1.10
N VAL A 219 -4.57 8.13 -0.96
CA VAL A 219 -3.39 8.36 -1.81
C VAL A 219 -2.20 7.63 -1.20
N LEU A 220 -1.71 6.61 -1.90
CA LEU A 220 -0.49 5.89 -1.54
C LEU A 220 0.75 6.65 -2.01
N TYR A 221 1.91 6.33 -1.41
CA TYR A 221 3.16 6.85 -1.93
C TYR A 221 3.40 6.31 -3.34
N PRO A 222 3.86 7.17 -4.27
CA PRO A 222 4.21 6.71 -5.62
C PRO A 222 5.32 5.65 -5.54
N THR A 223 5.27 4.71 -6.46
CA THR A 223 6.25 3.62 -6.54
C THR A 223 6.72 3.37 -7.96
N SER A 224 7.73 2.54 -8.10
CA SER A 224 8.10 1.89 -9.34
C SER A 224 8.46 0.45 -9.02
N ASN A 225 7.61 -0.49 -9.46
CA ASN A 225 7.76 -1.93 -9.21
C ASN A 225 7.31 -2.74 -10.42
N LEU A 226 8.11 -3.73 -10.78
CA LEU A 226 7.80 -4.75 -11.77
C LEU A 226 7.30 -5.99 -11.05
N PHE A 227 6.00 -6.24 -11.09
CA PHE A 227 5.38 -7.48 -10.64
C PHE A 227 5.72 -8.58 -11.64
N GLY A 228 6.40 -9.63 -11.19
CA GLY A 228 6.89 -10.70 -12.05
C GLY A 228 5.82 -11.69 -12.53
N VAL A 229 6.19 -12.55 -13.48
CA VAL A 229 5.35 -13.69 -13.87
C VAL A 229 5.17 -14.64 -12.68
N GLY A 230 3.95 -15.14 -12.46
CA GLY A 230 3.58 -15.97 -11.30
C GLY A 230 3.34 -15.18 -10.01
N HIS A 231 3.66 -13.88 -9.98
CA HIS A 231 3.29 -13.02 -8.85
C HIS A 231 1.79 -12.69 -8.87
N ARG A 232 1.31 -12.09 -7.76
CA ARG A 232 -0.03 -11.50 -7.68
C ARG A 232 0.07 -10.08 -7.21
N ILE A 233 -0.74 -9.18 -7.78
CA ILE A 233 -0.97 -7.85 -7.24
C ILE A 233 -2.04 -8.00 -6.17
N ARG A 234 -1.75 -7.54 -4.94
CA ARG A 234 -2.67 -7.63 -3.81
C ARG A 234 -2.91 -6.27 -3.20
N LEU A 235 -4.17 -6.00 -2.86
CA LEU A 235 -4.61 -4.84 -2.11
C LEU A 235 -5.19 -5.31 -0.78
N ASP A 236 -4.59 -4.85 0.34
CA ASP A 236 -5.16 -5.04 1.67
C ASP A 236 -5.83 -3.75 2.14
N ILE A 237 -7.04 -3.87 2.69
CA ILE A 237 -7.82 -2.78 3.28
C ILE A 237 -8.08 -3.10 4.75
N SER A 238 -7.83 -2.13 5.64
CA SER A 238 -8.10 -2.24 7.07
C SER A 238 -8.36 -0.86 7.68
N SER A 239 -8.44 -0.76 9.01
CA SER A 239 -8.68 0.52 9.72
C SER A 239 -7.50 0.98 10.58
N SER A 240 -6.35 0.31 10.50
CA SER A 240 -5.15 0.70 11.25
C SER A 240 -3.88 0.16 10.60
N ASN A 241 -2.75 0.76 10.95
CA ASN A 241 -1.39 0.32 10.56
C ASN A 241 -0.41 0.93 11.58
N PHE A 242 -0.38 0.33 12.77
CA PHE A 242 0.31 0.87 13.94
C PHE A 242 1.68 0.18 14.13
N PRO A 243 2.75 0.90 14.47
CA PRO A 243 2.81 2.30 14.92
C PRO A 243 3.14 3.32 13.82
N ARG A 244 3.04 2.97 12.53
CA ARG A 244 3.29 3.93 11.46
C ARG A 244 2.30 5.11 11.48
N PHE A 245 1.05 4.80 11.80
CA PHE A 245 -0.03 5.78 11.96
C PHE A 245 -0.67 5.65 13.32
N ASP A 246 -1.18 6.77 13.86
CA ASP A 246 -1.92 6.81 15.12
C ASP A 246 -3.17 5.94 15.05
N ILE A 247 -3.51 5.34 16.19
CA ILE A 247 -4.76 4.62 16.37
C ILE A 247 -5.92 5.63 16.46
N ASN A 248 -6.95 5.44 15.62
CA ASN A 248 -8.20 6.19 15.77
C ASN A 248 -9.09 5.47 16.80
N PRO A 249 -9.49 6.11 17.90
CA PRO A 249 -10.35 5.51 18.90
C PRO A 249 -11.83 5.37 18.48
N ASN A 250 -12.21 5.79 17.26
CA ASN A 250 -13.57 5.79 16.67
C ASN A 250 -14.59 6.69 17.36
N THR A 251 -14.20 7.46 18.37
CA THR A 251 -15.12 8.23 19.22
C THR A 251 -15.45 9.62 18.70
N GLY A 252 -14.73 10.09 17.67
CA GLY A 252 -14.85 11.46 17.16
C GLY A 252 -14.30 12.54 18.10
N GLY A 253 -13.66 12.18 19.21
CA GLY A 253 -13.04 13.09 20.16
C GLY A 253 -11.85 13.87 19.60
N ALA A 254 -11.27 14.74 20.41
CA ALA A 254 -10.06 15.49 20.04
C ALA A 254 -8.88 14.54 19.84
N LEU A 255 -8.07 14.78 18.79
CA LEU A 255 -6.93 13.95 18.44
C LEU A 255 -5.94 13.84 19.60
N GLY A 256 -5.55 12.59 19.93
CA GLY A 256 -4.58 12.31 21.00
C GLY A 256 -5.05 12.59 22.42
N GLN A 257 -6.32 12.97 22.64
CA GLN A 257 -6.86 13.33 23.94
C GLN A 257 -7.95 12.40 24.47
N ASP A 258 -8.54 11.58 23.61
CA ASP A 258 -9.58 10.64 24.03
C ASP A 258 -8.96 9.30 24.47
N ARG A 259 -9.26 8.88 25.69
CA ARG A 259 -8.82 7.58 26.24
C ARG A 259 -9.88 6.49 26.09
N ARG A 260 -11.10 6.87 25.73
CA ARG A 260 -12.16 5.92 25.40
C ARG A 260 -11.91 5.37 24.01
N VAL A 261 -12.29 4.13 23.80
CA VAL A 261 -12.28 3.49 22.47
C VAL A 261 -13.67 2.93 22.20
N GLN A 262 -14.02 2.87 20.92
CA GLN A 262 -15.27 2.29 20.45
C GLN A 262 -14.96 1.33 19.31
N LEU A 263 -15.60 0.17 19.32
CA LEU A 263 -15.59 -0.73 18.17
C LEU A 263 -16.31 -0.06 17.00
N ALA A 264 -15.81 -0.31 15.79
CA ALA A 264 -16.46 0.15 14.58
C ALA A 264 -16.72 -1.02 13.65
N GLU A 265 -17.99 -1.21 13.27
CA GLU A 265 -18.37 -2.11 12.19
C GLU A 265 -18.16 -1.37 10.87
N GLN A 266 -17.27 -1.91 10.04
CA GLN A 266 -16.89 -1.36 8.75
C GLN A 266 -17.52 -2.20 7.63
N ALA A 267 -18.01 -1.53 6.59
CA ALA A 267 -18.53 -2.18 5.40
C ALA A 267 -17.87 -1.60 4.16
N VAL A 268 -17.14 -2.41 3.42
CA VAL A 268 -16.51 -2.04 2.15
C VAL A 268 -17.41 -2.48 1.00
N HIS A 269 -17.86 -1.51 0.22
CA HIS A 269 -18.75 -1.71 -0.91
C HIS A 269 -17.94 -1.96 -2.19
N HIS A 270 -18.42 -2.88 -3.02
CA HIS A 270 -17.80 -3.27 -4.28
C HIS A 270 -18.89 -3.74 -5.29
N ASP A 271 -19.97 -2.98 -5.34
CA ASP A 271 -21.04 -3.14 -6.32
C ASP A 271 -20.90 -2.11 -7.46
N PRO A 272 -21.71 -2.19 -8.55
CA PRO A 272 -21.61 -1.26 -9.68
C PRO A 272 -21.87 0.20 -9.34
N GLU A 273 -22.61 0.51 -8.27
CA GLU A 273 -22.90 1.88 -7.83
C GLU A 273 -21.77 2.42 -6.94
N HIS A 274 -21.06 1.54 -6.24
CA HIS A 274 -19.97 1.85 -5.30
C HIS A 274 -18.73 1.02 -5.60
N PRO A 275 -18.13 1.18 -6.79
CA PRO A 275 -17.05 0.32 -7.27
C PRO A 275 -15.70 0.68 -6.62
N THR A 276 -15.42 0.10 -5.45
CA THR A 276 -14.10 0.23 -4.83
C THR A 276 -13.02 -0.32 -5.76
N HIS A 277 -11.94 0.46 -5.96
CA HIS A 277 -10.84 0.07 -6.84
C HIS A 277 -9.54 0.78 -6.47
N VAL A 278 -8.42 0.21 -6.89
CA VAL A 278 -7.12 0.88 -6.92
C VAL A 278 -6.79 1.29 -8.35
N VAL A 279 -6.37 2.53 -8.54
CA VAL A 279 -5.86 3.02 -9.83
C VAL A 279 -4.35 2.80 -9.87
N LEU A 280 -3.91 1.87 -10.72
CA LEU A 280 -2.50 1.53 -10.91
C LEU A 280 -1.95 2.23 -12.16
N PRO A 281 -0.81 2.94 -12.03
CA PRO A 281 -0.09 3.54 -13.15
C PRO A 281 0.71 2.46 -13.92
N ILE A 282 0.06 1.81 -14.88
CA ILE A 282 0.65 0.72 -15.67
C ILE A 282 1.53 1.29 -16.78
N ILE A 283 2.74 0.75 -16.91
CA ILE A 283 3.64 1.04 -18.02
C ILE A 283 3.45 -0.03 -19.10
N PRO A 284 3.05 0.36 -20.33
CA PRO A 284 2.90 -0.60 -21.43
C PRO A 284 4.22 -1.29 -21.79
N THR A 285 4.14 -2.58 -22.10
CA THR A 285 5.31 -3.45 -22.39
C THR A 285 6.05 -3.07 -23.68
N ASP A 286 5.43 -2.30 -24.57
CA ASP A 286 6.00 -1.89 -25.88
C ASP A 286 7.14 -0.87 -25.79
N ARG A 287 7.65 -0.58 -24.58
CA ARG A 287 8.73 0.39 -24.33
C ARG A 287 10.07 -0.23 -23.92
N GLN A 288 10.21 -1.54 -24.02
CA GLN A 288 11.51 -2.20 -23.76
C GLN A 288 12.41 -2.19 -24.99
#